data_3266bc238e0298720e6098609fb8caa9
#
_entry.id   3266bc238e0298720e6098609fb8caa9
#
_cell.length_a   1.000
_cell.length_b   1.000
_cell.length_c   1.000
_cell.angle_alpha   90.00
_cell.angle_beta   90.00
_cell.angle_gamma   90.00
#
_symmetry.space_group_name_H-M   'P 1'
#
loop_
_entity.id
_entity.type
_entity.pdbx_description
1 polymer ?
#
loop_
_entity_poly.entity_id
_entity_poly.type
_entity_poly.pdbx_seq_one_letter_code
_entity_poly.pdbx_strand_id
1 'polypeptide(L)'
;KVDGLSVALEYRDGVFYQGATRGDGRKGEDVTGNLRTIRSIPMVLPEKLPRLIVRGEVYMARSVFEEINEELELEGKPLLANPRNAAAGSLRQKDPKMCARRRLDIAVFNLQLAEGRTFTTHAETLAYLKAQGFPTISHATLSKGEDILCEIDRLGDTRMDFPFDIDGAVVKLN
;
A
#
# COMPACT_ATOMS: atom_id res chain seq x y z
N LYS A 1 1.33 10.85 -2.69
CA LYS A 1 0.39 10.09 -1.83
C LYS A 1 -0.41 9.15 -2.73
N VAL A 2 -0.23 7.85 -2.57
CA VAL A 2 -0.95 6.83 -3.33
C VAL A 2 -2.44 6.94 -3.04
N ASP A 3 -3.27 6.86 -4.07
CA ASP A 3 -4.73 6.91 -3.96
C ASP A 3 -5.31 5.50 -3.95
N GLY A 4 -5.56 4.98 -2.75
CA GLY A 4 -6.02 3.61 -2.52
C GLY A 4 -6.78 3.45 -1.22
N LEU A 5 -6.62 2.30 -0.56
CA LEU A 5 -7.19 1.97 0.74
C LEU A 5 -6.07 1.68 1.75
N SER A 6 -6.04 2.45 2.83
CA SER A 6 -5.02 2.29 3.87
C SER A 6 -5.25 1.05 4.72
N VAL A 7 -4.21 0.26 4.90
CA VAL A 7 -4.20 -0.96 5.71
C VAL A 7 -3.02 -1.00 6.66
N ALA A 8 -3.21 -1.69 7.78
CA ALA A 8 -2.14 -2.13 8.67
C ALA A 8 -1.90 -3.63 8.48
N LEU A 9 -0.63 -4.04 8.42
CA LEU A 9 -0.20 -5.43 8.35
C LEU A 9 0.55 -5.75 9.63
N GLU A 10 0.09 -6.74 10.37
CA GLU A 10 0.76 -7.26 11.57
C GLU A 10 1.46 -8.58 11.25
N TYR A 11 2.72 -8.67 11.68
CA TYR A 11 3.53 -9.88 11.62
C TYR A 11 3.90 -10.29 13.05
N ARG A 12 3.91 -11.59 13.31
CA ARG A 12 4.39 -12.19 14.55
C ARG A 12 5.45 -13.23 14.23
N ASP A 13 6.57 -13.15 14.92
CA ASP A 13 7.73 -14.03 14.68
C ASP A 13 8.11 -14.11 13.18
N GLY A 14 7.99 -12.97 12.48
CA GLY A 14 8.26 -12.84 11.06
C GLY A 14 7.20 -13.42 10.12
N VAL A 15 6.06 -13.91 10.63
CA VAL A 15 4.97 -14.48 9.80
C VAL A 15 3.79 -13.52 9.75
N PHE A 16 3.21 -13.31 8.55
CA PHE A 16 2.01 -12.49 8.40
C PHE A 16 0.86 -13.06 9.22
N TYR A 17 0.46 -12.32 10.23
CA TYR A 17 -0.57 -12.71 11.19
C TYR A 17 -1.94 -12.17 10.81
N GLN A 18 -2.08 -10.85 10.72
CA GLN A 18 -3.36 -10.17 10.50
C GLN A 18 -3.19 -8.90 9.69
N GLY A 19 -4.23 -8.53 8.93
CA GLY A 19 -4.31 -7.24 8.27
C GLY A 19 -5.69 -6.63 8.39
N ALA A 20 -5.73 -5.32 8.65
CA ALA A 20 -6.96 -4.57 8.84
C ALA A 20 -6.96 -3.24 8.10
N THR A 21 -8.15 -2.79 7.65
CA THR A 21 -8.32 -1.44 7.12
C THR A 21 -8.18 -0.41 8.23
N ARG A 22 -7.95 0.86 7.85
CA ARG A 22 -7.89 1.96 8.83
C ARG A 22 -9.23 2.18 9.56
N GLY A 23 -10.37 1.87 8.92
CA GLY A 23 -11.70 2.17 9.44
C GLY A 23 -11.88 3.65 9.76
N ASP A 24 -12.58 3.92 10.86
CA ASP A 24 -12.81 5.26 11.41
C ASP A 24 -11.66 5.77 12.32
N GLY A 25 -10.55 5.04 12.35
CA GLY A 25 -9.39 5.30 13.22
C GLY A 25 -9.45 4.62 14.58
N ARG A 26 -10.60 4.02 14.95
CA ARG A 26 -10.80 3.25 16.20
C ARG A 26 -11.01 1.77 15.92
N LYS A 27 -11.80 1.44 14.89
CA LYS A 27 -12.08 0.07 14.49
C LYS A 27 -11.85 -0.07 12.98
N GLY A 28 -10.94 -0.96 12.58
CA GLY A 28 -10.73 -1.37 11.21
C GLY A 28 -11.43 -2.69 10.93
N GLU A 29 -11.79 -2.93 9.67
CA GLU A 29 -12.29 -4.23 9.22
C GLU A 29 -11.12 -5.20 9.04
N ASP A 30 -11.28 -6.43 9.52
CA ASP A 30 -10.34 -7.52 9.23
C ASP A 30 -10.45 -7.93 7.76
N VAL A 31 -9.37 -7.76 7.03
CA VAL A 31 -9.24 -8.10 5.60
C VAL A 31 -8.09 -9.06 5.35
N THR A 32 -7.67 -9.78 6.38
CA THR A 32 -6.52 -10.70 6.36
C THR A 32 -6.58 -11.68 5.19
N GLY A 33 -7.73 -12.33 4.98
CA GLY A 33 -7.91 -13.29 3.90
C GLY A 33 -7.69 -12.68 2.51
N ASN A 34 -8.17 -11.46 2.30
CA ASN A 34 -8.02 -10.75 1.04
C ASN A 34 -6.59 -10.23 0.86
N LEU A 35 -5.94 -9.72 1.91
CA LEU A 35 -4.54 -9.28 1.85
C LEU A 35 -3.58 -10.43 1.52
N ARG A 36 -3.89 -11.65 1.94
CA ARG A 36 -3.11 -12.86 1.55
C ARG A 36 -3.12 -13.14 0.04
N THR A 37 -4.03 -12.56 -0.71
CA THR A 37 -4.10 -12.71 -2.18
C THR A 37 -3.20 -11.71 -2.91
N ILE A 38 -2.71 -10.68 -2.24
CA ILE A 38 -1.81 -9.67 -2.81
C ILE A 38 -0.39 -10.23 -2.83
N ARG A 39 0.13 -10.51 -4.02
CA ARG A 39 1.42 -11.21 -4.20
C ARG A 39 2.62 -10.44 -3.68
N SER A 40 2.56 -9.12 -3.67
CA SER A 40 3.64 -8.24 -3.19
C SER A 40 3.72 -8.13 -1.67
N ILE A 41 2.73 -8.66 -0.92
CA ILE A 41 2.80 -8.75 0.53
C ILE A 41 3.60 -9.99 0.91
N PRO A 42 4.79 -9.86 1.55
CA PRO A 42 5.56 -11.01 1.99
C PRO A 42 4.82 -11.75 3.11
N MET A 43 4.59 -13.06 2.95
CA MET A 43 3.93 -13.88 3.98
C MET A 43 4.89 -14.26 5.11
N VAL A 44 6.19 -14.31 4.83
CA VAL A 44 7.27 -14.58 5.79
C VAL A 44 8.38 -13.58 5.57
N LEU A 45 8.84 -12.94 6.63
CA LEU A 45 9.92 -11.95 6.61
C LEU A 45 11.28 -12.63 6.84
N PRO A 46 12.37 -12.11 6.25
CA PRO A 46 13.74 -12.57 6.53
C PRO A 46 14.11 -12.46 8.00
N GLU A 47 13.77 -11.34 8.65
CA GLU A 47 14.01 -11.13 10.08
C GLU A 47 12.75 -11.47 10.89
N LYS A 48 12.92 -12.29 11.92
CA LYS A 48 11.83 -12.77 12.77
C LYS A 48 11.72 -11.93 14.04
N LEU A 49 11.22 -10.71 13.92
CA LEU A 49 10.88 -9.91 15.10
C LEU A 49 9.64 -10.50 15.80
N PRO A 50 9.55 -10.41 17.15
CA PRO A 50 8.38 -10.87 17.89
C PRO A 50 7.09 -10.28 17.35
N ARG A 51 7.12 -8.96 17.07
CA ARG A 51 5.99 -8.25 16.48
C ARG A 51 6.47 -7.12 15.57
N LEU A 52 5.91 -7.07 14.37
CA LEU A 52 6.09 -5.97 13.41
C LEU A 52 4.73 -5.49 12.93
N ILE A 53 4.50 -4.18 12.92
CA ILE A 53 3.29 -3.57 12.33
C ILE A 53 3.72 -2.53 11.32
N VAL A 54 3.24 -2.66 10.10
CA VAL A 54 3.50 -1.72 9.01
C VAL A 54 2.21 -1.17 8.43
N ARG A 55 2.28 0.03 7.84
CA ARG A 55 1.18 0.62 7.07
C ARG A 55 1.53 0.72 5.61
N GLY A 56 0.55 0.39 4.79
CA GLY A 56 0.60 0.55 3.35
C GLY A 56 -0.72 1.03 2.78
N GLU A 57 -0.68 1.43 1.53
CA GLU A 57 -1.86 1.75 0.73
C GLU A 57 -2.06 0.65 -0.30
N VAL A 58 -3.18 -0.05 -0.23
CA VAL A 58 -3.58 -1.03 -1.24
C VAL A 58 -4.23 -0.28 -2.40
N TYR A 59 -3.79 -0.58 -3.61
CA TYR A 59 -4.25 0.06 -4.82
C TYR A 59 -4.51 -0.95 -5.94
N MET A 60 -5.25 -0.51 -6.96
CA MET A 60 -5.36 -1.19 -8.24
C MET A 60 -4.52 -0.41 -9.25
N ALA A 61 -3.59 -1.09 -9.94
CA ALA A 61 -2.82 -0.46 -10.99
C ALA A 61 -3.73 0.02 -12.13
N ARG A 62 -3.39 1.15 -12.77
CA ARG A 62 -4.19 1.71 -13.88
C ARG A 62 -4.41 0.70 -15.01
N SER A 63 -3.37 0.01 -15.43
CA SER A 63 -3.46 -1.02 -16.47
C SER A 63 -4.43 -2.15 -16.10
N VAL A 64 -4.42 -2.57 -14.83
CA VAL A 64 -5.34 -3.60 -14.32
C VAL A 64 -6.79 -3.08 -14.30
N PHE A 65 -6.97 -1.82 -13.91
CA PHE A 65 -8.29 -1.18 -13.90
C PHE A 65 -8.88 -1.07 -15.32
N GLU A 66 -8.07 -0.68 -16.29
CA GLU A 66 -8.44 -0.60 -17.70
C GLU A 66 -8.82 -1.97 -18.25
N GLU A 67 -7.97 -3.00 -18.07
CA GLU A 67 -8.26 -4.37 -18.50
C GLU A 67 -9.58 -4.90 -17.91
N ILE A 68 -9.82 -4.69 -16.60
CA ILE A 68 -11.05 -5.16 -15.96
C ILE A 68 -12.28 -4.42 -16.52
N ASN A 69 -12.17 -3.14 -16.79
CA ASN A 69 -13.28 -2.38 -17.40
C ASN A 69 -13.56 -2.82 -18.83
N GLU A 70 -12.55 -3.11 -19.63
CA GLU A 70 -12.72 -3.71 -20.97
C GLU A 70 -13.46 -5.06 -20.89
N GLU A 71 -13.08 -5.93 -19.96
CA GLU A 71 -13.77 -7.21 -19.74
C GLU A 71 -15.24 -7.01 -19.32
N LEU A 72 -15.50 -6.07 -18.41
CA LEU A 72 -16.86 -5.76 -17.95
C LEU A 72 -17.73 -5.18 -19.07
N GLU A 73 -17.17 -4.34 -19.93
CA GLU A 73 -17.87 -3.75 -21.09
C GLU A 73 -18.26 -4.83 -22.09
N LEU A 74 -17.35 -5.76 -22.40
CA LEU A 74 -17.64 -6.90 -23.28
C LEU A 74 -18.75 -7.81 -22.71
N GLU A 75 -18.83 -7.92 -21.39
CA GLU A 75 -19.85 -8.72 -20.70
C GLU A 75 -21.18 -7.94 -20.48
N GLY A 76 -21.25 -6.67 -20.88
CA GLY A 76 -22.43 -5.80 -20.68
C GLY A 76 -22.69 -5.51 -19.18
N LYS A 77 -21.64 -5.53 -18.34
CA LYS A 77 -21.72 -5.28 -16.91
C LYS A 77 -21.35 -3.82 -16.57
N PRO A 78 -21.82 -3.30 -15.41
CA PRO A 78 -21.44 -1.97 -14.96
C PRO A 78 -19.92 -1.85 -14.77
N LEU A 79 -19.36 -0.75 -15.29
CA LEU A 79 -17.92 -0.47 -15.16
C LEU A 79 -17.55 -0.04 -13.76
N LEU A 80 -16.30 -0.25 -13.38
CA LEU A 80 -15.71 0.29 -12.17
C LEU A 80 -15.53 1.81 -12.30
N ALA A 81 -15.86 2.57 -11.25
CA ALA A 81 -15.90 4.03 -11.30
C ALA A 81 -14.50 4.67 -11.31
N ASN A 82 -13.58 4.16 -10.47
CA ASN A 82 -12.21 4.60 -10.39
C ASN A 82 -11.34 3.53 -9.69
N PRO A 83 -9.99 3.57 -9.84
CA PRO A 83 -9.08 2.59 -9.26
C PRO A 83 -9.16 2.48 -7.73
N ARG A 84 -9.31 3.61 -7.02
CA ARG A 84 -9.42 3.64 -5.56
C ARG A 84 -10.65 2.88 -5.06
N ASN A 85 -11.83 3.19 -5.60
CA ASN A 85 -13.08 2.53 -5.20
C ASN A 85 -13.07 1.05 -5.61
N ALA A 86 -12.47 0.74 -6.75
CA ALA A 86 -12.28 -0.63 -7.21
C ALA A 86 -11.39 -1.42 -6.25
N ALA A 87 -10.27 -0.86 -5.79
CA ALA A 87 -9.40 -1.47 -4.78
C ALA A 87 -10.13 -1.67 -3.45
N ALA A 88 -10.80 -0.63 -2.94
CA ALA A 88 -11.54 -0.68 -1.68
C ALA A 88 -12.67 -1.71 -1.70
N GLY A 89 -13.46 -1.76 -2.76
CA GLY A 89 -14.53 -2.74 -2.94
C GLY A 89 -13.99 -4.17 -3.09
N SER A 90 -12.87 -4.33 -3.78
CA SER A 90 -12.23 -5.64 -3.95
C SER A 90 -11.64 -6.18 -2.66
N LEU A 91 -11.01 -5.32 -1.85
CA LEU A 91 -10.42 -5.73 -0.58
C LEU A 91 -11.47 -6.10 0.49
N ARG A 92 -12.73 -5.66 0.33
CA ARG A 92 -13.86 -6.00 1.21
C ARG A 92 -14.70 -7.16 0.72
N GLN A 93 -14.29 -7.86 -0.33
CA GLN A 93 -15.01 -9.05 -0.81
C GLN A 93 -15.03 -10.14 0.26
N LYS A 94 -16.16 -10.83 0.38
CA LYS A 94 -16.30 -11.97 1.31
C LYS A 94 -15.48 -13.18 0.86
N ASP A 95 -15.35 -13.39 -0.45
CA ASP A 95 -14.56 -14.46 -1.04
C ASP A 95 -13.20 -13.93 -1.49
N PRO A 96 -12.09 -14.39 -0.88
CA PRO A 96 -10.73 -14.00 -1.28
C PRO A 96 -10.39 -14.33 -2.75
N LYS A 97 -11.03 -15.33 -3.36
CA LYS A 97 -10.82 -15.64 -4.77
C LYS A 97 -11.28 -14.52 -5.68
N MET A 98 -12.32 -13.79 -5.29
CA MET A 98 -12.79 -12.60 -6.02
C MET A 98 -11.79 -11.45 -5.90
N CYS A 99 -11.21 -11.26 -4.71
CA CYS A 99 -10.13 -10.29 -4.50
C CYS A 99 -8.88 -10.65 -5.32
N ALA A 100 -8.48 -11.92 -5.36
CA ALA A 100 -7.32 -12.39 -6.12
C ALA A 100 -7.40 -12.05 -7.62
N ARG A 101 -8.59 -12.13 -8.22
CA ARG A 101 -8.83 -11.78 -9.64
C ARG A 101 -8.61 -10.29 -9.92
N ARG A 102 -8.72 -9.45 -8.91
CA ARG A 102 -8.56 -7.99 -9.02
C ARG A 102 -7.10 -7.54 -9.06
N ARG A 103 -6.15 -8.46 -8.84
CA ARG A 103 -4.70 -8.20 -8.95
C ARG A 103 -4.26 -6.93 -8.24
N LEU A 104 -4.74 -6.75 -6.99
CA LEU A 104 -4.37 -5.61 -6.16
C LEU A 104 -2.88 -5.63 -5.82
N ASP A 105 -2.34 -4.47 -5.52
CA ASP A 105 -0.96 -4.28 -5.08
C ASP A 105 -0.92 -3.37 -3.86
N ILE A 106 0.24 -3.22 -3.22
CA ILE A 106 0.42 -2.40 -2.03
C ILE A 106 1.67 -1.53 -2.15
N ALA A 107 1.60 -0.32 -1.61
CA ALA A 107 2.76 0.55 -1.40
C ALA A 107 2.92 0.82 0.10
N VAL A 108 3.97 0.29 0.70
CA VAL A 108 4.23 0.44 2.15
C VAL A 108 4.95 1.75 2.40
N PHE A 109 4.43 2.54 3.35
CA PHE A 109 4.91 3.90 3.60
C PHE A 109 5.26 4.20 5.06
N ASN A 110 4.99 3.28 5.99
CA ASN A 110 5.25 3.54 7.40
C ASN A 110 5.46 2.25 8.21
N LEU A 111 6.46 2.29 9.10
CA LEU A 111 6.66 1.33 10.17
C LEU A 111 5.99 1.87 11.45
N GLN A 112 5.03 1.15 12.01
CA GLN A 112 4.32 1.56 13.22
C GLN A 112 4.92 0.94 14.49
N LEU A 113 5.38 -0.29 14.40
CA LEU A 113 5.95 -1.04 15.52
C LEU A 113 6.98 -2.03 15.00
N ALA A 114 8.11 -2.13 15.71
CA ALA A 114 9.10 -3.18 15.53
C ALA A 114 9.62 -3.56 16.92
N GLU A 115 9.08 -4.62 17.51
CA GLU A 115 9.52 -5.08 18.83
C GLU A 115 10.94 -5.64 18.76
N GLY A 116 11.82 -5.10 19.62
CA GLY A 116 13.23 -5.50 19.68
C GLY A 116 14.13 -4.74 18.70
N ARG A 117 13.62 -3.75 17.97
CA ARG A 117 14.40 -2.92 17.05
C ARG A 117 13.97 -1.45 17.12
N THR A 118 14.95 -0.56 17.09
CA THR A 118 14.76 0.90 17.09
C THR A 118 15.36 1.51 15.84
N PHE A 119 14.81 2.64 15.41
CA PHE A 119 15.25 3.40 14.25
C PHE A 119 15.36 4.87 14.64
N THR A 120 16.31 5.56 14.05
CA THR A 120 16.57 6.98 14.33
C THR A 120 15.78 7.86 13.38
N THR A 121 15.62 7.44 12.12
CA THR A 121 14.99 8.24 11.07
C THR A 121 13.89 7.46 10.35
N HIS A 122 12.98 8.20 9.72
CA HIS A 122 11.94 7.58 8.88
C HIS A 122 12.54 6.89 7.63
N ALA A 123 13.60 7.47 7.06
CA ALA A 123 14.30 6.87 5.92
C ALA A 123 14.90 5.50 6.28
N GLU A 124 15.47 5.34 7.48
CA GLU A 124 15.95 4.04 7.98
C GLU A 124 14.82 3.02 8.07
N THR A 125 13.62 3.43 8.52
CA THR A 125 12.47 2.51 8.58
C THR A 125 12.06 2.03 7.20
N LEU A 126 12.05 2.90 6.19
CA LEU A 126 11.71 2.52 4.81
C LEU A 126 12.78 1.61 4.19
N ALA A 127 14.07 1.89 4.43
CA ALA A 127 15.16 1.02 4.00
C ALA A 127 15.06 -0.37 4.63
N TYR A 128 14.76 -0.44 5.92
CA TYR A 128 14.52 -1.69 6.63
C TYR A 128 13.33 -2.46 6.03
N LEU A 129 12.18 -1.81 5.82
CA LEU A 129 11.00 -2.45 5.24
C LEU A 129 11.30 -2.99 3.83
N LYS A 130 12.06 -2.25 3.01
CA LYS A 130 12.51 -2.72 1.70
C LYS A 130 13.37 -3.98 1.81
N ALA A 131 14.29 -4.03 2.79
CA ALA A 131 15.12 -5.20 3.06
C ALA A 131 14.30 -6.41 3.55
N GLN A 132 13.15 -6.17 4.19
CA GLN A 132 12.19 -7.22 4.56
C GLN A 132 11.32 -7.71 3.39
N GLY A 133 11.47 -7.14 2.19
CA GLY A 133 10.74 -7.55 0.99
C GLY A 133 9.44 -6.78 0.73
N PHE A 134 9.17 -5.70 1.48
CA PHE A 134 7.99 -4.87 1.18
C PHE A 134 8.22 -3.94 -0.01
N PRO A 135 7.22 -3.74 -0.89
CA PRO A 135 7.24 -2.68 -1.88
C PRO A 135 7.03 -1.33 -1.17
N THR A 136 8.12 -0.62 -0.93
CA THR A 136 8.08 0.69 -0.27
C THR A 136 7.89 1.81 -1.29
N ILE A 137 7.28 2.91 -0.85
CA ILE A 137 7.19 4.13 -1.65
C ILE A 137 8.58 4.69 -1.95
N SER A 138 8.74 5.32 -3.12
CA SER A 138 9.90 6.18 -3.37
C SER A 138 9.83 7.42 -2.50
N HIS A 139 10.98 7.89 -2.04
CA HIS A 139 11.11 9.09 -1.22
C HIS A 139 12.42 9.79 -1.49
N ALA A 140 12.47 11.09 -1.18
CA ALA A 140 13.67 11.90 -1.13
C ALA A 140 13.86 12.44 0.29
N THR A 141 15.10 12.54 0.76
CA THR A 141 15.43 13.22 2.02
C THR A 141 16.08 14.54 1.67
N LEU A 142 15.39 15.64 2.03
CA LEU A 142 15.73 17.00 1.67
C LEU A 142 15.79 17.86 2.93
N SER A 143 16.67 18.87 2.95
CA SER A 143 16.89 19.73 4.13
C SER A 143 16.44 21.18 3.92
N LYS A 144 16.21 21.60 2.67
CA LYS A 144 15.82 22.97 2.32
C LYS A 144 14.38 23.00 1.80
N GLY A 145 13.63 24.02 2.19
CA GLY A 145 12.24 24.18 1.76
C GLY A 145 12.08 24.32 0.24
N GLU A 146 13.02 25.01 -0.42
CA GLU A 146 13.02 25.17 -1.88
C GLU A 146 13.15 23.82 -2.60
N ASP A 147 14.05 22.95 -2.13
CA ASP A 147 14.24 21.62 -2.71
C ASP A 147 12.99 20.74 -2.50
N ILE A 148 12.30 20.91 -1.37
CA ILE A 148 11.04 20.20 -1.10
C ILE A 148 9.96 20.64 -2.09
N LEU A 149 9.83 21.94 -2.36
CA LEU A 149 8.86 22.46 -3.33
C LEU A 149 9.17 21.95 -4.74
N CYS A 150 10.43 22.00 -5.17
CA CYS A 150 10.84 21.43 -6.46
C CYS A 150 10.52 19.93 -6.57
N GLU A 151 10.70 19.15 -5.50
CA GLU A 151 10.37 17.72 -5.51
C GLU A 151 8.86 17.48 -5.57
N ILE A 152 8.05 18.32 -4.93
CA ILE A 152 6.59 18.26 -5.03
C ILE A 152 6.14 18.52 -6.47
N ASP A 153 6.67 19.57 -7.12
CA ASP A 153 6.37 19.91 -8.52
C ASP A 153 6.78 18.76 -9.45
N ARG A 154 8.01 18.22 -9.27
CA ARG A 154 8.49 17.06 -10.03
C ARG A 154 7.56 15.86 -9.91
N LEU A 155 7.07 15.54 -8.70
CA LEU A 155 6.12 14.46 -8.48
C LEU A 155 4.78 14.71 -9.18
N GLY A 156 4.35 15.98 -9.26
CA GLY A 156 3.17 16.39 -10.02
C GLY A 156 3.33 16.15 -11.52
N ASP A 157 4.46 16.53 -12.08
CA ASP A 157 4.78 16.40 -13.50
C ASP A 157 4.92 14.92 -13.92
N THR A 158 5.52 14.11 -13.06
CA THR A 158 5.78 12.67 -13.32
C THR A 158 4.69 11.75 -12.79
N ARG A 159 3.54 12.28 -12.37
CA ARG A 159 2.46 11.46 -11.77
C ARG A 159 1.98 10.31 -12.67
N MET A 160 2.08 10.47 -13.98
CA MET A 160 1.65 9.45 -14.94
C MET A 160 2.65 8.31 -15.10
N ASP A 161 3.89 8.46 -14.62
CA ASP A 161 4.93 7.43 -14.67
C ASP A 161 4.72 6.36 -13.58
N PHE A 162 3.93 6.67 -12.55
CA PHE A 162 3.57 5.67 -11.53
C PHE A 162 2.50 4.71 -12.06
N PRO A 163 2.52 3.44 -11.64
CA PRO A 163 1.47 2.48 -12.03
C PRO A 163 0.13 2.74 -11.33
N PHE A 164 0.06 3.65 -10.38
CA PHE A 164 -1.09 4.01 -9.55
C PHE A 164 -1.37 5.51 -9.61
N ASP A 165 -2.56 5.90 -9.23
CA ASP A 165 -2.91 7.30 -9.08
C ASP A 165 -2.34 7.88 -7.77
N ILE A 166 -1.97 9.16 -7.82
CA ILE A 166 -1.56 9.94 -6.66
C ILE A 166 -2.44 11.18 -6.54
N ASP A 167 -2.79 11.53 -5.30
CA ASP A 167 -3.60 12.71 -4.96
C ASP A 167 -2.80 13.81 -4.23
N GLY A 168 -1.47 13.72 -4.25
CA GLY A 168 -0.56 14.70 -3.68
C GLY A 168 0.78 14.13 -3.24
N ALA A 169 1.58 14.95 -2.59
CA ALA A 169 2.82 14.57 -1.91
C ALA A 169 2.62 14.54 -0.40
N VAL A 170 3.45 13.78 0.31
CA VAL A 170 3.48 13.76 1.78
C VAL A 170 4.86 14.16 2.23
N VAL A 171 4.95 15.23 3.00
CA VAL A 171 6.18 15.71 3.65
C VAL A 171 6.15 15.27 5.12
N LYS A 172 7.23 14.69 5.59
CA LYS A 172 7.41 14.24 6.98
C LYS A 172 8.77 14.66 7.49
N LEU A 173 8.87 14.82 8.80
CA LEU A 173 10.19 14.87 9.45
C LEU A 173 10.87 13.51 9.37
N ASN A 174 12.17 13.55 9.11
CA ASN A 174 12.99 12.32 9.02
C ASN A 174 13.58 11.97 10.37
#